data_62d21ca98e436b5ad9d237340308a272
#
_entry.id   62d21ca98e436b5ad9d237340308a272
#
_cell.length_a   1.000
_cell.length_b   1.000
_cell.length_c   1.000
_cell.angle_alpha   90.00
_cell.angle_beta   90.00
_cell.angle_gamma   90.00
#
_symmetry.space_group_name_H-M   'P 1'
#
loop_
_entity.id
_entity.type
_entity.pdbx_description
1 polymer ?
#
loop_
_entity_poly.entity_id
_entity_poly.type
_entity_poly.pdbx_seq_one_letter_code
_entity_poly.pdbx_strand_id
1 'polypeptide(L)'
;MIDMDATSIMEFVKEAVTTEVFGVWFLIGAALVFFMQAGFAMVETGFTRAKNAGNIIMKNLMDFCIGTVVFVLLGFGLMMAEDYVFGLVGVPNLDIFTDFGGFIKENASSFVFNLVFCATAATIVSGAMAERTKFVSYCIYSGVISLVVYPIEAGWVWNSQGWLAQWGFHDFAGSAAIHSVGGLTALIGAIMVGPRLGKYVKDKAGKATKVNAIPGHSITLGALGCFILWFGWYGFNGAAAWDGTSLASIFLTTTIAPAVATCTTMIFTWIKNGKPDVSMCLNASLAGLVGITAGCDSLDAIGATVVGVVSGILVVVAVEFLDLKLHIDDPVGAVSVHLVNGVWGTLAVGLLANPEAPAGLNGLFYTGSAVLLGKQTVGILAILVWTAVTMTITFLIIKKTVGLRVSAEEEIKGLDSTEHGLPSAYADFVPAVESLDYGYESAVAVSGEVPMAEAVPVKKVPAFEDGTPKFTKVEIICKEARLETLKNAMMDIGITGMTVSHVLGCGAQKGKPEYYRGVQVEANLLPKVQIDIVVSKIPVRQVIETAKKVLYTGHIGDGKIFVYDVENVVKVRTGEEGYDALQDVE
;
A
#
# COMPACT_ATOMS: atom_id res chain seq x y z
N MET A 1 56.10 7.84 -26.99
CA MET A 1 55.61 8.64 -25.89
C MET A 1 54.86 9.80 -26.51
N ILE A 2 53.58 9.88 -26.33
CA ILE A 2 52.77 11.03 -26.78
C ILE A 2 53.18 12.19 -25.87
N ASP A 3 53.76 13.23 -26.45
CA ASP A 3 54.17 14.45 -25.73
C ASP A 3 52.87 15.26 -25.42
N MET A 4 52.19 14.86 -24.35
CA MET A 4 50.99 15.59 -23.85
C MET A 4 51.51 16.80 -23.07
N ASP A 5 51.00 17.95 -23.38
CA ASP A 5 51.26 19.14 -22.57
C ASP A 5 50.58 19.05 -21.19
N ALA A 6 50.98 19.88 -20.24
CA ALA A 6 50.51 19.84 -18.87
C ALA A 6 48.97 20.05 -18.78
N THR A 7 48.38 20.79 -19.74
CA THR A 7 46.93 21.03 -19.79
C THR A 7 46.17 19.77 -20.20
N SER A 8 46.64 19.10 -21.24
CA SER A 8 46.06 17.81 -21.70
C SER A 8 46.20 16.70 -20.67
N ILE A 9 47.29 16.67 -19.90
CA ILE A 9 47.47 15.74 -18.79
C ILE A 9 46.44 16.05 -17.67
N MET A 10 46.25 17.35 -17.34
CA MET A 10 45.33 17.77 -16.30
C MET A 10 43.89 17.49 -16.68
N GLU A 11 43.48 17.71 -17.94
CA GLU A 11 42.18 17.35 -18.48
C GLU A 11 41.93 15.84 -18.43
N PHE A 12 42.89 15.03 -18.89
CA PHE A 12 42.80 13.57 -18.81
C PHE A 12 42.67 13.06 -17.39
N VAL A 13 43.46 13.58 -16.44
CA VAL A 13 43.35 13.22 -15.02
C VAL A 13 42.02 13.62 -14.44
N LYS A 14 41.51 14.81 -14.77
CA LYS A 14 40.23 15.28 -14.33
C LYS A 14 39.08 14.39 -14.85
N GLU A 15 39.13 14.03 -16.12
CA GLU A 15 38.15 13.15 -16.76
C GLU A 15 38.16 11.75 -16.14
N ALA A 16 39.34 11.16 -15.99
CA ALA A 16 39.52 9.83 -15.39
C ALA A 16 39.03 9.81 -13.93
N VAL A 17 39.39 10.80 -13.11
CA VAL A 17 38.94 10.89 -11.73
C VAL A 17 37.43 11.09 -11.66
N THR A 18 36.85 11.93 -12.52
CA THR A 18 35.40 12.14 -12.56
C THR A 18 34.66 10.86 -12.92
N THR A 19 35.11 10.14 -13.94
CA THR A 19 34.53 8.88 -14.37
C THR A 19 34.53 7.83 -13.26
N GLU A 20 35.65 7.66 -12.57
CA GLU A 20 35.77 6.69 -11.46
C GLU A 20 34.87 7.09 -10.26
N VAL A 21 34.87 8.37 -9.87
CA VAL A 21 34.05 8.85 -8.76
C VAL A 21 32.56 8.68 -9.05
N PHE A 22 32.11 9.06 -10.25
CA PHE A 22 30.70 8.93 -10.64
C PHE A 22 30.31 7.47 -10.92
N GLY A 23 31.22 6.62 -11.34
CA GLY A 23 30.99 5.17 -11.41
C GLY A 23 30.70 4.55 -10.05
N VAL A 24 31.45 4.92 -9.01
CA VAL A 24 31.20 4.50 -7.62
C VAL A 24 29.90 5.11 -7.10
N TRP A 25 29.67 6.41 -7.35
CA TRP A 25 28.44 7.09 -6.95
C TRP A 25 27.18 6.45 -7.55
N PHE A 26 27.24 6.05 -8.82
CA PHE A 26 26.15 5.36 -9.50
C PHE A 26 25.71 4.07 -8.79
N LEU A 27 26.69 3.25 -8.35
CA LEU A 27 26.42 2.04 -7.58
C LEU A 27 25.89 2.34 -6.16
N ILE A 28 26.41 3.39 -5.50
CA ILE A 28 25.85 3.87 -4.22
C ILE A 28 24.39 4.30 -4.43
N GLY A 29 24.11 5.03 -5.49
CA GLY A 29 22.75 5.43 -5.86
C GLY A 29 21.83 4.21 -6.06
N ALA A 30 22.30 3.20 -6.78
CA ALA A 30 21.55 1.95 -6.94
C ALA A 30 21.26 1.26 -5.58
N ALA A 31 22.23 1.26 -4.66
CA ALA A 31 22.04 0.71 -3.32
C ALA A 31 21.01 1.54 -2.50
N LEU A 32 21.02 2.87 -2.63
CA LEU A 32 20.02 3.74 -2.01
C LEU A 32 18.61 3.44 -2.54
N VAL A 33 18.46 3.23 -3.86
CA VAL A 33 17.17 2.85 -4.47
C VAL A 33 16.73 1.46 -4.03
N PHE A 34 17.66 0.49 -3.93
CA PHE A 34 17.32 -0.82 -3.33
C PHE A 34 16.75 -0.66 -1.91
N PHE A 35 17.35 0.21 -1.10
CA PHE A 35 16.85 0.45 0.26
C PHE A 35 15.45 1.07 0.29
N MET A 36 14.99 1.70 -0.80
CA MET A 36 13.60 2.18 -0.92
C MET A 36 12.57 1.04 -0.87
N GLN A 37 12.94 -0.21 -1.15
CA GLN A 37 12.04 -1.37 -0.96
C GLN A 37 11.59 -1.49 0.50
N ALA A 38 12.49 -1.23 1.46
CA ALA A 38 12.12 -1.16 2.88
C ALA A 38 11.18 0.04 3.15
N GLY A 39 11.41 1.17 2.48
CA GLY A 39 10.54 2.35 2.57
C GLY A 39 9.12 2.06 2.10
N PHE A 40 8.94 1.45 0.93
CA PHE A 40 7.64 1.03 0.40
C PHE A 40 6.95 0.04 1.35
N ALA A 41 7.68 -0.99 1.81
CA ALA A 41 7.14 -1.96 2.75
C ALA A 41 6.61 -1.29 4.03
N MET A 42 7.30 -0.27 4.56
CA MET A 42 6.87 0.44 5.76
C MET A 42 5.68 1.37 5.50
N VAL A 43 5.65 2.10 4.38
CA VAL A 43 4.50 2.94 3.98
C VAL A 43 3.25 2.08 3.82
N GLU A 44 3.34 1.02 3.04
CA GLU A 44 2.20 0.14 2.78
C GLU A 44 1.71 -0.56 4.04
N THR A 45 2.63 -1.09 4.86
CA THR A 45 2.31 -1.73 6.14
C THR A 45 1.63 -0.74 7.07
N GLY A 46 2.17 0.47 7.20
CA GLY A 46 1.64 1.48 8.09
C GLY A 46 0.23 1.96 7.71
N PHE A 47 -0.06 2.08 6.42
CA PHE A 47 -1.36 2.57 5.90
C PHE A 47 -2.41 1.48 5.70
N THR A 48 -2.10 0.24 6.01
CA THR A 48 -3.03 -0.89 5.94
C THR A 48 -3.30 -1.49 7.31
N ARG A 49 -4.24 -2.44 7.40
CA ARG A 49 -4.60 -3.08 8.67
C ARG A 49 -3.55 -4.10 9.10
N ALA A 50 -3.26 -4.18 10.41
CA ALA A 50 -2.23 -5.02 11.01
C ALA A 50 -2.28 -6.51 10.60
N LYS A 51 -3.47 -7.04 10.36
CA LYS A 51 -3.71 -8.44 9.95
C LYS A 51 -3.16 -8.80 8.56
N ASN A 52 -2.60 -7.82 7.84
CA ASN A 52 -2.02 -8.00 6.50
C ASN A 52 -0.54 -7.55 6.44
N ALA A 53 0.05 -7.19 7.59
CA ALA A 53 1.40 -6.62 7.62
C ALA A 53 2.47 -7.59 7.09
N GLY A 54 2.40 -8.86 7.49
CA GLY A 54 3.30 -9.91 7.00
C GLY A 54 3.14 -10.17 5.51
N ASN A 55 1.90 -10.20 5.00
CA ASN A 55 1.61 -10.33 3.58
C ASN A 55 2.22 -9.18 2.77
N ILE A 56 2.12 -7.94 3.28
CA ILE A 56 2.67 -6.76 2.61
C ILE A 56 4.20 -6.83 2.54
N ILE A 57 4.86 -7.14 3.65
CA ILE A 57 6.32 -7.30 3.69
C ILE A 57 6.76 -8.40 2.72
N MET A 58 6.05 -9.53 2.70
CA MET A 58 6.34 -10.64 1.79
C MET A 58 6.18 -10.23 0.32
N LYS A 59 5.14 -9.45 -0.02
CA LYS A 59 4.96 -8.93 -1.38
C LYS A 59 6.12 -8.03 -1.80
N ASN A 60 6.48 -7.05 -0.98
CA ASN A 60 7.59 -6.13 -1.29
C ASN A 60 8.93 -6.86 -1.44
N LEU A 61 9.20 -7.89 -0.62
CA LEU A 61 10.40 -8.72 -0.79
C LEU A 61 10.35 -9.50 -2.10
N MET A 62 9.21 -10.10 -2.43
CA MET A 62 9.06 -10.91 -3.64
C MET A 62 9.07 -10.08 -4.92
N ASP A 63 8.64 -8.83 -4.90
CA ASP A 63 8.79 -7.93 -6.05
C ASP A 63 10.25 -7.83 -6.49
N PHE A 64 11.11 -7.54 -5.55
CA PHE A 64 12.52 -7.44 -5.85
C PHE A 64 13.12 -8.78 -6.29
N CYS A 65 12.79 -9.87 -5.58
CA CYS A 65 13.35 -11.20 -5.89
C CYS A 65 12.85 -11.73 -7.23
N ILE A 66 11.53 -11.70 -7.49
CA ILE A 66 10.95 -12.14 -8.77
C ILE A 66 11.41 -11.23 -9.90
N GLY A 67 11.35 -9.90 -9.65
CA GLY A 67 11.84 -8.89 -10.60
C GLY A 67 13.27 -9.17 -11.01
N THR A 68 14.16 -9.43 -10.04
CA THR A 68 15.56 -9.77 -10.32
C THR A 68 15.69 -11.00 -11.23
N VAL A 69 14.99 -12.09 -10.89
CA VAL A 69 15.07 -13.34 -11.69
C VAL A 69 14.64 -13.12 -13.13
N VAL A 70 13.47 -12.49 -13.34
CA VAL A 70 12.95 -12.32 -14.72
C VAL A 70 13.70 -11.22 -15.48
N PHE A 71 14.24 -10.21 -14.80
CA PHE A 71 15.04 -9.15 -15.40
C PHE A 71 16.40 -9.67 -15.87
N VAL A 72 17.04 -10.58 -15.10
CA VAL A 72 18.22 -11.32 -15.51
C VAL A 72 17.95 -12.17 -16.74
N LEU A 73 16.79 -12.88 -16.77
CA LEU A 73 16.50 -13.81 -17.84
C LEU A 73 16.22 -13.11 -19.19
N LEU A 74 15.55 -11.97 -19.17
CA LEU A 74 15.12 -11.31 -20.39
C LEU A 74 15.00 -9.78 -20.26
N GLY A 75 14.51 -9.27 -19.13
CA GLY A 75 14.11 -7.86 -19.01
C GLY A 75 15.24 -6.89 -19.34
N PHE A 76 16.43 -7.08 -18.77
CA PHE A 76 17.57 -6.21 -19.06
C PHE A 76 18.00 -6.28 -20.52
N GLY A 77 18.08 -7.49 -21.09
CA GLY A 77 18.44 -7.69 -22.47
C GLY A 77 17.47 -7.05 -23.48
N LEU A 78 16.18 -6.96 -23.12
CA LEU A 78 15.19 -6.21 -23.90
C LEU A 78 15.37 -4.69 -23.77
N MET A 79 15.57 -4.21 -22.54
CA MET A 79 15.65 -2.78 -22.24
C MET A 79 16.92 -2.14 -22.80
N MET A 80 18.08 -2.80 -22.60
CA MET A 80 19.39 -2.29 -22.93
C MET A 80 19.99 -2.98 -24.18
N ALA A 81 19.11 -3.47 -25.07
CA ALA A 81 19.51 -4.06 -26.33
C ALA A 81 20.31 -3.07 -27.19
N GLU A 82 21.29 -3.58 -27.93
CA GLU A 82 22.05 -2.80 -28.92
C GLU A 82 21.23 -2.50 -30.17
N ASP A 83 20.37 -3.45 -30.57
CA ASP A 83 19.50 -3.35 -31.72
C ASP A 83 18.05 -3.22 -31.31
N TYR A 84 17.33 -2.30 -31.96
CA TYR A 84 15.90 -2.06 -31.76
C TYR A 84 15.10 -2.24 -33.06
N VAL A 85 14.01 -2.95 -32.98
CA VAL A 85 13.05 -3.07 -34.08
C VAL A 85 12.19 -1.80 -34.09
N PHE A 86 12.40 -0.96 -35.09
CA PHE A 86 11.72 0.33 -35.28
C PHE A 86 11.76 1.27 -34.06
N GLY A 87 12.78 1.13 -33.18
CA GLY A 87 12.85 1.91 -31.94
C GLY A 87 11.81 1.51 -30.88
N LEU A 88 11.04 0.45 -31.11
CA LEU A 88 9.93 0.05 -30.24
C LEU A 88 10.26 -1.12 -29.33
N VAL A 89 11.02 -2.11 -29.82
CA VAL A 89 11.33 -3.32 -29.03
C VAL A 89 12.79 -3.68 -29.26
N GLY A 90 13.54 -3.84 -28.18
CA GLY A 90 14.91 -4.31 -28.22
C GLY A 90 14.99 -5.77 -28.67
N VAL A 91 15.99 -6.09 -29.48
CA VAL A 91 16.38 -7.48 -29.76
C VAL A 91 17.15 -7.98 -28.53
N PRO A 92 16.64 -9.01 -27.80
CA PRO A 92 17.20 -9.36 -26.50
C PRO A 92 18.70 -9.69 -26.58
N ASN A 93 19.50 -8.94 -25.80
CA ASN A 93 20.90 -9.25 -25.54
C ASN A 93 20.98 -10.16 -24.30
N LEU A 94 21.68 -11.28 -24.41
CA LEU A 94 21.86 -12.26 -23.35
C LEU A 94 23.32 -12.40 -22.89
N ASP A 95 24.14 -11.34 -23.04
CA ASP A 95 25.59 -11.34 -22.73
C ASP A 95 25.87 -11.64 -21.26
N ILE A 96 24.96 -11.38 -20.37
CA ILE A 96 25.03 -11.84 -18.97
C ILE A 96 25.30 -13.35 -18.87
N PHE A 97 24.85 -14.15 -19.85
CA PHE A 97 25.04 -15.60 -19.90
C PHE A 97 26.09 -16.03 -20.94
N THR A 98 26.28 -15.26 -22.00
CA THR A 98 27.11 -15.67 -23.16
C THR A 98 28.49 -15.02 -23.18
N ASP A 99 28.63 -13.79 -22.66
CA ASP A 99 29.87 -13.06 -22.48
C ASP A 99 29.93 -12.34 -21.14
N PHE A 100 30.03 -13.08 -20.06
CA PHE A 100 30.05 -12.52 -18.72
C PHE A 100 31.22 -11.55 -18.46
N GLY A 101 32.37 -11.78 -19.12
CA GLY A 101 33.54 -10.91 -18.99
C GLY A 101 33.34 -9.53 -19.61
N GLY A 102 32.70 -9.46 -20.78
CA GLY A 102 32.27 -8.23 -21.44
C GLY A 102 31.17 -7.56 -20.63
N PHE A 103 30.14 -8.33 -20.23
CA PHE A 103 29.01 -7.84 -19.45
C PHE A 103 29.42 -7.11 -18.15
N ILE A 104 30.38 -7.67 -17.38
CA ILE A 104 30.84 -7.01 -16.14
C ILE A 104 31.46 -5.65 -16.43
N LYS A 105 32.19 -5.51 -17.49
CA LYS A 105 32.90 -4.27 -17.81
C LYS A 105 31.99 -3.18 -18.30
N GLU A 106 30.96 -3.53 -19.05
CA GLU A 106 30.15 -2.57 -19.80
C GLU A 106 28.76 -2.39 -19.21
N ASN A 107 28.15 -3.44 -18.65
CA ASN A 107 26.71 -3.47 -18.35
C ASN A 107 26.37 -3.74 -16.89
N ALA A 108 27.27 -4.26 -16.04
CA ALA A 108 26.90 -4.72 -14.70
C ALA A 108 26.36 -3.60 -13.80
N SER A 109 26.95 -2.41 -13.85
CA SER A 109 26.46 -1.24 -13.08
C SER A 109 25.09 -0.78 -13.58
N SER A 110 24.91 -0.72 -14.90
CA SER A 110 23.65 -0.38 -15.55
C SER A 110 22.57 -1.43 -15.22
N PHE A 111 22.93 -2.71 -15.20
CA PHE A 111 22.03 -3.79 -14.81
C PHE A 111 21.46 -3.57 -13.39
N VAL A 112 22.34 -3.37 -12.41
CA VAL A 112 21.91 -3.19 -11.01
C VAL A 112 21.03 -1.95 -10.86
N PHE A 113 21.39 -0.86 -11.50
CA PHE A 113 20.61 0.39 -11.43
C PHE A 113 19.24 0.25 -12.10
N ASN A 114 19.16 -0.29 -13.30
CA ASN A 114 17.89 -0.48 -13.99
C ASN A 114 17.00 -1.54 -13.32
N LEU A 115 17.59 -2.55 -12.67
CA LEU A 115 16.86 -3.53 -11.88
C LEU A 115 16.11 -2.89 -10.71
N VAL A 116 16.75 -2.02 -9.94
CA VAL A 116 16.10 -1.38 -8.78
C VAL A 116 15.00 -0.40 -9.22
N PHE A 117 15.11 0.19 -10.40
CA PHE A 117 14.06 1.01 -11.02
C PHE A 117 12.87 0.16 -11.48
N CYS A 118 13.16 -0.96 -12.14
CA CYS A 118 12.16 -1.95 -12.54
C CYS A 118 11.34 -2.45 -11.34
N ALA A 119 12.03 -2.84 -10.27
CA ALA A 119 11.39 -3.28 -9.03
C ALA A 119 10.50 -2.19 -8.43
N THR A 120 10.92 -0.92 -8.49
CA THR A 120 10.10 0.21 -8.02
C THR A 120 8.78 0.33 -8.79
N ALA A 121 8.80 0.19 -10.12
CA ALA A 121 7.59 0.23 -10.95
C ALA A 121 6.59 -0.87 -10.56
N ALA A 122 7.07 -2.08 -10.26
CA ALA A 122 6.24 -3.20 -9.82
C ALA A 122 5.70 -3.01 -8.39
N THR A 123 6.54 -2.52 -7.46
CA THR A 123 6.18 -2.32 -6.05
C THR A 123 5.05 -1.30 -5.87
N ILE A 124 5.02 -0.22 -6.65
CA ILE A 124 3.96 0.81 -6.60
C ILE A 124 2.55 0.22 -6.68
N VAL A 125 2.38 -0.85 -7.43
CA VAL A 125 1.07 -1.50 -7.64
C VAL A 125 0.55 -2.17 -6.38
N SER A 126 1.45 -2.66 -5.52
CA SER A 126 1.16 -3.41 -4.30
C SER A 126 0.17 -2.68 -3.39
N GLY A 127 0.43 -1.39 -3.13
CA GLY A 127 -0.32 -0.58 -2.18
C GLY A 127 -1.79 -0.40 -2.55
N ALA A 128 -2.08 -0.12 -3.84
CA ALA A 128 -3.44 0.09 -4.31
C ALA A 128 -4.30 -1.19 -4.27
N MET A 129 -3.68 -2.36 -4.32
CA MET A 129 -4.35 -3.66 -4.31
C MET A 129 -4.25 -4.38 -2.96
N ALA A 130 -3.68 -3.73 -1.96
CA ALA A 130 -3.43 -4.31 -0.64
C ALA A 130 -4.70 -4.83 0.05
N GLU A 131 -4.52 -5.80 0.95
CA GLU A 131 -5.53 -6.42 1.83
C GLU A 131 -6.54 -7.37 1.16
N ARG A 132 -6.61 -7.47 -0.18
CA ARG A 132 -7.63 -8.29 -0.86
C ARG A 132 -7.16 -9.02 -2.12
N THR A 133 -5.89 -8.87 -2.51
CA THR A 133 -5.34 -9.53 -3.70
C THR A 133 -4.65 -10.83 -3.33
N LYS A 134 -4.90 -11.89 -4.08
CA LYS A 134 -4.19 -13.17 -3.91
C LYS A 134 -2.70 -13.01 -4.11
N PHE A 135 -1.90 -13.63 -3.25
CA PHE A 135 -0.45 -13.55 -3.31
C PHE A 135 0.12 -14.11 -4.64
N VAL A 136 -0.42 -15.23 -5.13
CA VAL A 136 -0.02 -15.80 -6.42
C VAL A 136 -0.27 -14.84 -7.59
N SER A 137 -1.38 -14.10 -7.56
CA SER A 137 -1.72 -13.11 -8.60
C SER A 137 -0.75 -11.94 -8.57
N TYR A 138 -0.35 -11.55 -7.37
CA TYR A 138 0.69 -10.56 -7.14
C TYR A 138 2.02 -10.98 -7.79
N CYS A 139 2.51 -12.19 -7.50
CA CYS A 139 3.75 -12.71 -8.08
C CYS A 139 3.74 -12.73 -9.61
N ILE A 140 2.58 -13.10 -10.22
CA ILE A 140 2.45 -13.16 -11.67
C ILE A 140 2.54 -11.77 -12.29
N TYR A 141 1.77 -10.78 -11.82
CA TYR A 141 1.80 -9.47 -12.45
C TYR A 141 3.12 -8.73 -12.22
N SER A 142 3.75 -8.88 -11.06
CA SER A 142 5.07 -8.35 -10.77
C SER A 142 6.12 -8.91 -11.74
N GLY A 143 6.06 -10.24 -11.96
CA GLY A 143 6.91 -10.88 -12.97
C GLY A 143 6.68 -10.38 -14.39
N VAL A 144 5.42 -10.16 -14.81
CA VAL A 144 5.09 -9.64 -16.14
C VAL A 144 5.55 -8.19 -16.32
N ILE A 145 5.38 -7.34 -15.30
CA ILE A 145 5.89 -5.97 -15.33
C ILE A 145 7.40 -5.99 -15.55
N SER A 146 8.13 -6.76 -14.75
CA SER A 146 9.59 -6.77 -14.76
C SER A 146 10.20 -7.49 -15.97
N LEU A 147 9.46 -8.42 -16.58
CA LEU A 147 9.92 -9.18 -17.73
C LEU A 147 9.72 -8.44 -19.06
N VAL A 148 8.58 -7.75 -19.23
CA VAL A 148 8.14 -7.25 -20.55
C VAL A 148 7.65 -5.80 -20.48
N VAL A 149 6.74 -5.46 -19.55
CA VAL A 149 6.03 -4.18 -19.62
C VAL A 149 6.97 -3.01 -19.43
N TYR A 150 7.68 -3.02 -18.30
CA TYR A 150 8.66 -2.01 -17.96
C TYR A 150 9.89 -2.02 -18.90
N PRO A 151 10.54 -3.16 -19.19
CA PRO A 151 11.74 -3.15 -20.04
C PRO A 151 11.50 -2.55 -21.43
N ILE A 152 10.35 -2.79 -22.04
CA ILE A 152 10.05 -2.28 -23.38
C ILE A 152 9.85 -0.76 -23.34
N GLU A 153 9.02 -0.24 -22.44
CA GLU A 153 8.74 1.20 -22.42
C GLU A 153 9.89 2.03 -21.83
N ALA A 154 10.59 1.50 -20.83
CA ALA A 154 11.79 2.13 -20.28
C ALA A 154 12.92 2.19 -21.33
N GLY A 155 13.00 1.17 -22.19
CA GLY A 155 13.87 1.18 -23.35
C GLY A 155 13.53 2.28 -24.36
N TRP A 156 12.24 2.63 -24.53
CA TRP A 156 11.89 3.79 -25.36
C TRP A 156 12.47 5.10 -24.85
N VAL A 157 12.57 5.23 -23.51
CA VAL A 157 12.97 6.46 -22.81
C VAL A 157 14.47 6.57 -22.64
N TRP A 158 15.13 5.47 -22.22
CA TRP A 158 16.53 5.52 -21.76
C TRP A 158 17.52 4.79 -22.64
N ASN A 159 17.08 3.95 -23.58
CA ASN A 159 17.98 3.39 -24.57
C ASN A 159 18.17 4.38 -25.74
N SER A 160 19.41 4.60 -26.17
CA SER A 160 19.73 5.49 -27.29
C SER A 160 19.05 5.11 -28.60
N GLN A 161 18.67 3.84 -28.78
CA GLN A 161 17.91 3.33 -29.92
C GLN A 161 16.40 3.45 -29.74
N GLY A 162 15.94 3.79 -28.53
CA GLY A 162 14.52 3.99 -28.22
C GLY A 162 13.92 5.19 -28.95
N TRP A 163 12.72 5.06 -29.49
CA TRP A 163 12.11 6.09 -30.32
C TRP A 163 11.80 7.39 -29.56
N LEU A 164 11.46 7.30 -28.26
CA LEU A 164 11.24 8.49 -27.43
C LEU A 164 12.53 9.24 -27.13
N ALA A 165 13.60 8.50 -26.83
CA ALA A 165 14.93 9.07 -26.63
C ALA A 165 15.39 9.81 -27.90
N GLN A 166 15.29 9.15 -29.06
CA GLN A 166 15.67 9.74 -30.35
C GLN A 166 14.81 10.95 -30.72
N TRP A 167 13.53 10.93 -30.29
CA TRP A 167 12.64 12.07 -30.55
C TRP A 167 12.85 13.24 -29.61
N GLY A 168 13.60 13.03 -28.51
CA GLY A 168 13.95 14.04 -27.51
C GLY A 168 12.85 14.25 -26.47
N PHE A 169 12.15 13.18 -26.10
CA PHE A 169 11.39 13.08 -24.87
C PHE A 169 12.37 13.08 -23.69
N HIS A 170 12.05 13.74 -22.60
CA HIS A 170 12.92 13.84 -21.44
C HIS A 170 12.22 13.35 -20.18
N ASP A 171 12.73 12.29 -19.58
CA ASP A 171 12.34 11.78 -18.27
C ASP A 171 13.61 11.31 -17.57
N PHE A 172 14.25 12.21 -16.78
CA PHE A 172 15.57 11.94 -16.24
C PHE A 172 15.61 10.69 -15.35
N ALA A 173 14.67 10.58 -14.41
CA ALA A 173 14.69 9.50 -13.45
C ALA A 173 13.34 8.75 -13.30
N GLY A 174 12.32 9.01 -14.16
CA GLY A 174 11.18 8.11 -14.26
C GLY A 174 9.84 8.60 -13.70
N SER A 175 9.51 9.90 -13.76
CA SER A 175 8.12 10.33 -13.48
C SER A 175 7.13 9.63 -14.41
N ALA A 176 7.48 9.45 -15.69
CA ALA A 176 6.69 8.69 -16.65
C ALA A 176 7.00 7.19 -16.57
N ALA A 177 8.24 6.81 -16.87
CA ALA A 177 8.65 5.42 -17.08
C ALA A 177 8.52 4.52 -15.83
N ILE A 178 8.55 5.08 -14.63
CA ILE A 178 8.41 4.31 -13.39
C ILE A 178 7.09 4.62 -12.70
N HIS A 179 6.89 5.91 -12.36
CA HIS A 179 5.77 6.28 -11.49
C HIS A 179 4.43 6.29 -12.22
N SER A 180 4.35 6.77 -13.46
CA SER A 180 3.10 6.73 -14.20
C SER A 180 2.74 5.31 -14.62
N VAL A 181 3.71 4.47 -14.95
CA VAL A 181 3.52 3.04 -15.28
C VAL A 181 3.00 2.28 -14.06
N GLY A 182 3.71 2.36 -12.93
CA GLY A 182 3.27 1.74 -11.68
C GLY A 182 1.92 2.27 -11.21
N GLY A 183 1.71 3.58 -11.25
CA GLY A 183 0.48 4.23 -10.81
C GLY A 183 -0.74 3.92 -11.70
N LEU A 184 -0.57 3.82 -13.02
CA LEU A 184 -1.65 3.40 -13.91
C LEU A 184 -1.98 1.91 -13.75
N THR A 185 -0.97 1.08 -13.58
CA THR A 185 -1.14 -0.33 -13.26
C THR A 185 -1.89 -0.50 -11.94
N ALA A 186 -1.55 0.29 -10.92
CA ALA A 186 -2.24 0.35 -9.63
C ALA A 186 -3.72 0.73 -9.79
N LEU A 187 -4.04 1.71 -10.62
CA LEU A 187 -5.41 2.11 -10.92
C LEU A 187 -6.22 0.98 -11.57
N ILE A 188 -5.67 0.36 -12.62
CA ILE A 188 -6.31 -0.76 -13.32
C ILE A 188 -6.52 -1.93 -12.37
N GLY A 189 -5.50 -2.27 -11.59
CA GLY A 189 -5.55 -3.33 -10.59
C GLY A 189 -6.61 -3.08 -9.52
N ALA A 190 -6.67 -1.86 -8.95
CA ALA A 190 -7.67 -1.48 -7.94
C ALA A 190 -9.10 -1.58 -8.48
N ILE A 191 -9.34 -1.15 -9.74
CA ILE A 191 -10.64 -1.29 -10.40
C ILE A 191 -11.01 -2.77 -10.58
N MET A 192 -10.08 -3.61 -11.05
CA MET A 192 -10.36 -5.00 -11.37
C MET A 192 -10.52 -5.90 -10.15
N VAL A 193 -9.80 -5.63 -9.06
CA VAL A 193 -9.92 -6.37 -7.81
C VAL A 193 -11.14 -5.90 -7.01
N GLY A 194 -11.55 -4.65 -7.19
CA GLY A 194 -12.66 -4.01 -6.47
C GLY A 194 -12.27 -3.52 -5.07
N PRO A 195 -13.18 -2.82 -4.38
CA PRO A 195 -12.91 -2.22 -3.08
C PRO A 195 -12.83 -3.27 -1.97
N ARG A 196 -12.15 -2.93 -0.86
CA ARG A 196 -12.15 -3.72 0.38
C ARG A 196 -13.57 -3.87 0.93
N LEU A 197 -13.83 -4.97 1.60
CA LEU A 197 -15.11 -5.21 2.24
C LEU A 197 -15.44 -4.10 3.24
N GLY A 198 -16.67 -3.60 3.17
CA GLY A 198 -17.13 -2.51 4.03
C GLY A 198 -16.67 -1.11 3.65
N LYS A 199 -15.83 -0.93 2.62
CA LYS A 199 -15.36 0.40 2.18
C LYS A 199 -16.52 1.29 1.69
N TYR A 200 -17.39 0.74 0.87
CA TYR A 200 -18.55 1.46 0.32
C TYR A 200 -19.84 0.75 0.70
N VAL A 201 -20.73 1.45 1.40
CA VAL A 201 -22.10 0.99 1.66
C VAL A 201 -22.94 1.29 0.42
N LYS A 202 -23.63 0.27 -0.10
CA LYS A 202 -24.44 0.39 -1.32
C LYS A 202 -25.92 0.20 -0.99
N ASP A 203 -26.78 0.93 -1.68
CA ASP A 203 -28.22 0.71 -1.65
C ASP A 203 -28.62 -0.53 -2.48
N LYS A 204 -29.94 -0.82 -2.52
CA LYS A 204 -30.49 -1.96 -3.27
C LYS A 204 -30.26 -1.85 -4.78
N ALA A 205 -30.00 -0.65 -5.30
CA ALA A 205 -29.69 -0.39 -6.70
C ALA A 205 -28.17 -0.48 -7.00
N GLY A 206 -27.33 -0.79 -6.00
CA GLY A 206 -25.88 -0.90 -6.12
C GLY A 206 -25.13 0.44 -6.09
N LYS A 207 -25.82 1.56 -5.85
CA LYS A 207 -25.21 2.89 -5.75
C LYS A 207 -24.59 3.07 -4.36
N ALA A 208 -23.37 3.56 -4.29
CA ALA A 208 -22.72 3.88 -3.03
C ALA A 208 -23.45 5.06 -2.34
N THR A 209 -23.85 4.84 -1.09
CA THR A 209 -24.56 5.81 -0.25
C THR A 209 -23.69 6.35 0.87
N LYS A 210 -22.63 5.62 1.26
CA LYS A 210 -21.69 6.03 2.29
C LYS A 210 -20.31 5.47 1.98
N VAL A 211 -19.29 6.27 2.23
CA VAL A 211 -17.86 5.89 2.18
C VAL A 211 -17.36 5.76 3.60
N ASN A 212 -16.82 4.60 3.95
CA ASN A 212 -16.22 4.37 5.27
C ASN A 212 -14.72 4.58 5.20
N ALA A 213 -14.15 5.22 6.23
CA ALA A 213 -12.72 5.25 6.43
C ALA A 213 -12.22 3.85 6.88
N ILE A 214 -11.14 3.38 6.29
CA ILE A 214 -10.41 2.20 6.74
C ILE A 214 -8.97 2.65 7.04
N PRO A 215 -8.70 3.14 8.26
CA PRO A 215 -7.39 3.69 8.61
C PRO A 215 -6.33 2.59 8.65
N GLY A 216 -5.09 2.98 8.36
CA GLY A 216 -3.93 2.15 8.61
C GLY A 216 -3.68 1.95 10.11
N HIS A 217 -2.97 0.88 10.44
CA HIS A 217 -2.76 0.53 11.84
C HIS A 217 -1.58 1.27 12.49
N SER A 218 -0.66 1.85 11.71
CA SER A 218 0.52 2.53 12.23
C SER A 218 1.01 3.67 11.34
N ILE A 219 0.52 4.88 11.62
CA ILE A 219 1.01 6.09 10.93
C ILE A 219 2.52 6.30 11.17
N THR A 220 3.05 5.84 12.30
CA THR A 220 4.49 5.92 12.61
C THR A 220 5.33 5.09 11.65
N LEU A 221 4.89 3.85 11.31
CA LEU A 221 5.55 3.04 10.28
C LEU A 221 5.45 3.71 8.90
N GLY A 222 4.28 4.24 8.56
CA GLY A 222 4.09 4.98 7.32
C GLY A 222 5.03 6.18 7.21
N ALA A 223 5.19 6.94 8.29
CA ALA A 223 6.12 8.06 8.36
C ALA A 223 7.58 7.62 8.19
N LEU A 224 8.00 6.56 8.90
CA LEU A 224 9.35 6.00 8.74
C LEU A 224 9.61 5.60 7.29
N GLY A 225 8.63 4.94 6.65
CA GLY A 225 8.72 4.59 5.23
C GLY A 225 8.90 5.80 4.32
N CYS A 226 8.15 6.88 4.54
CA CYS A 226 8.32 8.13 3.78
C CYS A 226 9.71 8.74 3.93
N PHE A 227 10.30 8.74 5.14
CA PHE A 227 11.67 9.23 5.35
C PHE A 227 12.70 8.34 4.64
N ILE A 228 12.55 7.01 4.68
CA ILE A 228 13.43 6.08 3.96
C ILE A 228 13.33 6.33 2.45
N LEU A 229 12.11 6.48 1.92
CA LEU A 229 11.89 6.78 0.51
C LEU A 229 12.52 8.10 0.09
N TRP A 230 12.33 9.18 0.88
CA TRP A 230 12.95 10.47 0.57
C TRP A 230 14.48 10.38 0.58
N PHE A 231 15.05 9.72 1.59
CA PHE A 231 16.50 9.51 1.65
C PHE A 231 17.00 8.73 0.42
N GLY A 232 16.33 7.62 0.05
CA GLY A 232 16.66 6.85 -1.13
C GLY A 232 16.50 7.63 -2.45
N TRP A 233 15.63 8.65 -2.46
CA TRP A 233 15.37 9.46 -3.64
C TRP A 233 16.56 10.33 -4.06
N TYR A 234 17.48 10.65 -3.17
CA TYR A 234 18.76 11.26 -3.54
C TYR A 234 19.61 10.33 -4.42
N GLY A 235 19.54 9.02 -4.19
CA GLY A 235 20.09 8.02 -5.11
C GLY A 235 19.25 7.87 -6.37
N PHE A 236 17.93 7.83 -6.22
CA PHE A 236 16.99 7.65 -7.33
C PHE A 236 17.17 8.74 -8.41
N ASN A 237 17.16 9.99 -8.02
CA ASN A 237 17.36 11.11 -8.92
C ASN A 237 18.85 11.39 -9.20
N GLY A 238 19.73 11.23 -8.20
CA GLY A 238 21.11 11.67 -8.30
C GLY A 238 22.10 10.67 -8.87
N ALA A 239 21.75 9.38 -8.93
CA ALA A 239 22.71 8.36 -9.36
C ALA A 239 23.26 8.61 -10.77
N ALA A 240 22.41 9.02 -11.71
CA ALA A 240 22.77 9.25 -13.10
C ALA A 240 23.38 10.66 -13.36
N ALA A 241 23.73 11.41 -12.31
CA ALA A 241 24.43 12.68 -12.45
C ALA A 241 25.81 12.45 -13.09
N TRP A 242 26.24 13.37 -13.96
CA TRP A 242 27.47 13.24 -14.74
C TRP A 242 28.64 14.09 -14.22
N ASP A 243 28.35 15.05 -13.33
CA ASP A 243 29.37 15.86 -12.65
C ASP A 243 28.84 16.41 -11.31
N GLY A 244 29.74 17.06 -10.54
CA GLY A 244 29.38 17.60 -9.23
C GLY A 244 28.34 18.72 -9.29
N THR A 245 28.26 19.47 -10.40
CA THR A 245 27.29 20.56 -10.58
C THR A 245 25.89 20.00 -10.84
N SER A 246 25.79 19.00 -11.74
CA SER A 246 24.52 18.31 -12.00
C SER A 246 24.01 17.60 -10.76
N LEU A 247 24.88 16.92 -10.02
CA LEU A 247 24.53 16.26 -8.76
C LEU A 247 23.99 17.25 -7.71
N ALA A 248 24.67 18.39 -7.52
CA ALA A 248 24.24 19.40 -6.57
C ALA A 248 22.89 20.01 -6.96
N SER A 249 22.66 20.29 -8.25
CA SER A 249 21.39 20.80 -8.77
C SER A 249 20.25 19.80 -8.56
N ILE A 250 20.47 18.51 -8.89
CA ILE A 250 19.50 17.44 -8.70
C ILE A 250 19.12 17.27 -7.21
N PHE A 251 20.11 17.33 -6.30
CA PHE A 251 19.84 17.28 -4.86
C PHE A 251 19.03 18.47 -4.39
N LEU A 252 19.33 19.67 -4.90
CA LEU A 252 18.60 20.90 -4.56
C LEU A 252 17.11 20.76 -4.95
N THR A 253 16.81 20.41 -6.19
CA THR A 253 15.44 20.29 -6.69
C THR A 253 14.68 19.14 -6.01
N THR A 254 15.36 18.00 -5.76
CA THR A 254 14.83 16.84 -5.02
C THR A 254 14.55 17.17 -3.54
N THR A 255 15.21 18.17 -2.98
CA THR A 255 14.92 18.66 -1.62
C THR A 255 13.76 19.65 -1.60
N ILE A 256 13.71 20.60 -2.53
CA ILE A 256 12.72 21.67 -2.55
C ILE A 256 11.31 21.15 -2.83
N ALA A 257 11.12 20.38 -3.91
CA ALA A 257 9.79 19.98 -4.37
C ALA A 257 8.98 19.21 -3.31
N PRO A 258 9.50 18.14 -2.66
CA PRO A 258 8.76 17.42 -1.63
C PRO A 258 8.50 18.23 -0.36
N ALA A 259 9.44 19.09 0.05
CA ALA A 259 9.26 19.97 1.20
C ALA A 259 8.12 20.97 0.97
N VAL A 260 8.11 21.60 -0.21
CA VAL A 260 7.05 22.54 -0.61
C VAL A 260 5.71 21.80 -0.76
N ALA A 261 5.68 20.62 -1.36
CA ALA A 261 4.45 19.82 -1.48
C ALA A 261 3.85 19.48 -0.12
N THR A 262 4.67 19.05 0.83
CA THR A 262 4.24 18.73 2.20
C THR A 262 3.67 19.97 2.91
N CYS A 263 4.37 21.12 2.85
CA CYS A 263 3.89 22.36 3.45
C CYS A 263 2.58 22.85 2.80
N THR A 264 2.48 22.76 1.48
CA THR A 264 1.27 23.11 0.72
C THR A 264 0.08 22.24 1.15
N THR A 265 0.27 20.93 1.24
CA THR A 265 -0.76 19.99 1.69
C THR A 265 -1.16 20.25 3.14
N MET A 266 -0.21 20.49 4.02
CA MET A 266 -0.48 20.85 5.40
C MET A 266 -1.42 22.06 5.48
N ILE A 267 -1.07 23.15 4.79
CA ILE A 267 -1.89 24.37 4.76
C ILE A 267 -3.26 24.10 4.11
N PHE A 268 -3.28 23.41 2.98
CA PHE A 268 -4.51 23.12 2.24
C PHE A 268 -5.49 22.27 3.07
N THR A 269 -5.01 21.20 3.71
CA THR A 269 -5.85 20.34 4.56
C THR A 269 -6.25 21.05 5.84
N TRP A 270 -5.41 21.91 6.40
CA TRP A 270 -5.72 22.71 7.58
C TRP A 270 -6.87 23.68 7.30
N ILE A 271 -6.80 24.41 6.18
CA ILE A 271 -7.89 25.33 5.79
C ILE A 271 -9.18 24.55 5.52
N LYS A 272 -9.08 23.43 4.83
CA LYS A 272 -10.23 22.64 4.39
C LYS A 272 -10.92 21.88 5.53
N ASN A 273 -10.14 21.25 6.42
CA ASN A 273 -10.63 20.32 7.43
C ASN A 273 -10.52 20.86 8.87
N GLY A 274 -10.03 22.09 9.06
CA GLY A 274 -9.78 22.69 10.37
C GLY A 274 -8.56 22.15 11.11
N LYS A 275 -7.94 21.06 10.62
CA LYS A 275 -6.72 20.46 11.15
C LYS A 275 -5.87 19.91 10.01
N PRO A 276 -4.52 19.94 10.13
CA PRO A 276 -3.65 19.33 9.14
C PRO A 276 -3.78 17.80 9.14
N ASP A 277 -3.84 17.20 7.96
CA ASP A 277 -3.92 15.73 7.81
C ASP A 277 -2.54 15.13 7.67
N VAL A 278 -2.11 14.31 8.65
CA VAL A 278 -0.79 13.70 8.69
C VAL A 278 -0.59 12.73 7.53
N SER A 279 -1.58 11.90 7.22
CA SER A 279 -1.48 10.89 6.16
C SER A 279 -1.36 11.54 4.77
N MET A 280 -2.12 12.63 4.55
CA MET A 280 -2.01 13.40 3.32
C MET A 280 -0.66 14.14 3.20
N CYS A 281 -0.13 14.66 4.30
CA CYS A 281 1.21 15.28 4.31
C CYS A 281 2.32 14.27 3.98
N LEU A 282 2.22 13.04 4.47
CA LEU A 282 3.13 11.96 4.13
C LEU A 282 3.05 11.60 2.63
N ASN A 283 1.84 11.43 2.09
CA ASN A 283 1.64 11.21 0.67
C ASN A 283 2.13 12.40 -0.19
N ALA A 284 2.01 13.62 0.31
CA ALA A 284 2.47 14.82 -0.40
C ALA A 284 3.99 14.88 -0.52
N SER A 285 4.74 14.42 0.48
CA SER A 285 6.19 14.32 0.37
C SER A 285 6.59 13.42 -0.79
N LEU A 286 5.92 12.26 -0.93
CA LEU A 286 6.13 11.34 -2.03
C LEU A 286 5.65 11.92 -3.37
N ALA A 287 4.50 12.61 -3.39
CA ALA A 287 3.97 13.25 -4.59
C ALA A 287 4.90 14.35 -5.14
N GLY A 288 5.52 15.14 -4.26
CA GLY A 288 6.52 16.13 -4.63
C GLY A 288 7.80 15.50 -5.18
N LEU A 289 8.24 14.38 -4.60
CA LEU A 289 9.37 13.59 -5.11
C LEU A 289 9.07 13.03 -6.50
N VAL A 290 7.91 12.40 -6.69
CA VAL A 290 7.47 11.89 -8.00
C VAL A 290 7.37 13.01 -9.04
N GLY A 291 6.80 14.16 -8.65
CA GLY A 291 6.61 15.29 -9.55
C GLY A 291 7.92 15.92 -10.04
N ILE A 292 8.98 15.89 -9.23
CA ILE A 292 10.28 16.47 -9.62
C ILE A 292 11.16 15.47 -10.41
N THR A 293 10.87 14.18 -10.34
CA THR A 293 11.76 13.11 -10.81
C THR A 293 12.11 13.20 -12.31
N ALA A 294 11.15 13.56 -13.19
CA ALA A 294 11.45 13.74 -14.61
C ALA A 294 12.36 14.93 -14.93
N GLY A 295 12.25 15.99 -14.13
CA GLY A 295 12.91 17.26 -14.40
C GLY A 295 13.91 17.69 -13.33
N CYS A 296 14.37 16.78 -12.49
CA CYS A 296 15.28 17.15 -11.40
C CYS A 296 16.62 17.71 -11.88
N ASP A 297 17.03 17.41 -13.10
CA ASP A 297 18.23 17.90 -13.78
C ASP A 297 17.98 19.14 -14.66
N SER A 298 16.72 19.41 -14.99
CA SER A 298 16.32 20.42 -15.98
C SER A 298 15.52 21.59 -15.40
N LEU A 299 15.10 21.51 -14.13
CA LEU A 299 14.40 22.58 -13.44
C LEU A 299 15.34 23.32 -12.47
N ASP A 300 15.00 24.58 -12.21
CA ASP A 300 15.62 25.39 -11.15
C ASP A 300 14.79 25.38 -9.85
N ALA A 301 15.20 26.18 -8.86
CA ALA A 301 14.52 26.28 -7.57
C ALA A 301 13.07 26.80 -7.69
N ILE A 302 12.79 27.69 -8.66
CA ILE A 302 11.44 28.21 -8.92
C ILE A 302 10.59 27.08 -9.52
N GLY A 303 11.09 26.39 -10.54
CA GLY A 303 10.43 25.26 -11.16
C GLY A 303 10.12 24.16 -10.14
N ALA A 304 11.10 23.78 -9.31
CA ALA A 304 10.91 22.82 -8.23
C ALA A 304 9.86 23.26 -7.20
N THR A 305 9.81 24.55 -6.86
CA THR A 305 8.78 25.11 -5.97
C THR A 305 7.39 25.00 -6.61
N VAL A 306 7.24 25.34 -7.88
CA VAL A 306 5.95 25.22 -8.60
C VAL A 306 5.52 23.75 -8.66
N VAL A 307 6.44 22.85 -8.98
CA VAL A 307 6.15 21.39 -8.95
C VAL A 307 5.63 20.99 -7.58
N GLY A 308 6.29 21.41 -6.51
CA GLY A 308 5.87 21.08 -5.13
C GLY A 308 4.49 21.64 -4.78
N VAL A 309 4.19 22.90 -5.09
CA VAL A 309 2.87 23.51 -4.81
C VAL A 309 1.77 22.75 -5.53
N VAL A 310 1.94 22.46 -6.81
CA VAL A 310 0.93 21.76 -7.60
C VAL A 310 0.77 20.32 -7.12
N SER A 311 1.86 19.60 -6.88
CA SER A 311 1.82 18.21 -6.36
C SER A 311 1.11 18.12 -5.01
N GLY A 312 1.36 19.09 -4.12
CA GLY A 312 0.72 19.10 -2.80
C GLY A 312 -0.80 19.30 -2.84
N ILE A 313 -1.31 20.04 -3.82
CA ILE A 313 -2.75 20.19 -4.04
C ILE A 313 -3.32 18.96 -4.77
N LEU A 314 -2.65 18.54 -5.85
CA LEU A 314 -3.12 17.43 -6.68
C LEU A 314 -3.27 16.12 -5.93
N VAL A 315 -2.35 15.79 -5.02
CA VAL A 315 -2.43 14.53 -4.28
C VAL A 315 -3.70 14.46 -3.43
N VAL A 316 -4.06 15.54 -2.73
CA VAL A 316 -5.29 15.57 -1.91
C VAL A 316 -6.54 15.50 -2.77
N VAL A 317 -6.60 16.31 -3.82
CA VAL A 317 -7.75 16.35 -4.74
C VAL A 317 -7.94 14.99 -5.43
N ALA A 318 -6.84 14.36 -5.85
CA ALA A 318 -6.90 13.07 -6.53
C ALA A 318 -7.32 11.93 -5.59
N VAL A 319 -6.80 11.86 -4.35
CA VAL A 319 -7.24 10.87 -3.35
C VAL A 319 -8.73 10.98 -3.10
N GLU A 320 -9.23 12.19 -2.85
CA GLU A 320 -10.65 12.41 -2.59
C GLU A 320 -11.52 12.14 -3.83
N PHE A 321 -11.05 12.50 -5.01
CA PHE A 321 -11.77 12.24 -6.25
C PHE A 321 -11.92 10.74 -6.52
N LEU A 322 -10.83 9.98 -6.36
CA LEU A 322 -10.85 8.52 -6.53
C LEU A 322 -11.76 7.85 -5.49
N ASP A 323 -11.62 8.21 -4.22
CA ASP A 323 -12.36 7.57 -3.13
C ASP A 323 -13.83 8.02 -3.06
N LEU A 324 -14.11 9.33 -3.10
CA LEU A 324 -15.44 9.87 -2.83
C LEU A 324 -16.32 9.99 -4.09
N LYS A 325 -15.73 10.10 -5.29
CA LYS A 325 -16.48 10.28 -6.54
C LYS A 325 -16.46 9.05 -7.43
N LEU A 326 -15.29 8.46 -7.64
CA LEU A 326 -15.15 7.27 -8.49
C LEU A 326 -15.35 5.97 -7.73
N HIS A 327 -15.33 5.99 -6.40
CA HIS A 327 -15.44 4.81 -5.53
C HIS A 327 -14.39 3.74 -5.87
N ILE A 328 -13.15 4.19 -6.11
CA ILE A 328 -11.99 3.34 -6.32
C ILE A 328 -11.19 3.33 -5.02
N ASP A 329 -11.07 2.15 -4.41
CA ASP A 329 -10.38 1.97 -3.13
C ASP A 329 -8.88 1.76 -3.35
N ASP A 330 -8.11 2.79 -3.03
CA ASP A 330 -6.65 2.79 -3.00
C ASP A 330 -6.18 2.99 -1.53
N PRO A 331 -5.83 1.91 -0.83
CA PRO A 331 -5.52 1.95 0.60
C PRO A 331 -4.41 2.92 1.01
N VAL A 332 -3.41 3.11 0.16
CA VAL A 332 -2.21 3.89 0.48
C VAL A 332 -2.09 5.20 -0.30
N GLY A 333 -2.94 5.41 -1.30
CA GLY A 333 -2.89 6.59 -2.18
C GLY A 333 -1.90 6.47 -3.33
N ALA A 334 -1.51 5.25 -3.71
CA ALA A 334 -0.50 5.00 -4.75
C ALA A 334 -0.87 5.62 -6.10
N VAL A 335 -2.14 5.55 -6.51
CA VAL A 335 -2.61 6.15 -7.77
C VAL A 335 -2.42 7.67 -7.76
N SER A 336 -2.82 8.32 -6.68
CA SER A 336 -2.72 9.78 -6.56
C SER A 336 -1.28 10.26 -6.47
N VAL A 337 -0.43 9.53 -5.76
CA VAL A 337 1.01 9.84 -5.63
C VAL A 337 1.73 9.60 -6.96
N HIS A 338 1.57 8.41 -7.54
CA HIS A 338 2.46 7.99 -8.64
C HIS A 338 1.88 8.28 -10.03
N LEU A 339 0.60 7.97 -10.31
CA LEU A 339 0.02 8.27 -11.63
C LEU A 339 -0.16 9.77 -11.82
N VAL A 340 -0.90 10.41 -10.91
CA VAL A 340 -1.29 11.82 -11.11
C VAL A 340 -0.08 12.73 -11.07
N ASN A 341 0.83 12.54 -10.12
CA ASN A 341 2.02 13.36 -10.02
C ASN A 341 3.15 12.93 -10.98
N GLY A 342 3.16 11.69 -11.44
CA GLY A 342 4.04 11.26 -12.52
C GLY A 342 3.70 11.94 -13.85
N VAL A 343 2.42 11.98 -14.21
CA VAL A 343 1.94 12.74 -15.38
C VAL A 343 2.23 14.24 -15.22
N TRP A 344 1.95 14.80 -14.04
CA TRP A 344 2.26 16.20 -13.75
C TRP A 344 3.75 16.50 -13.91
N GLY A 345 4.64 15.71 -13.28
CA GLY A 345 6.08 15.90 -13.34
C GLY A 345 6.64 15.82 -14.75
N THR A 346 6.14 14.88 -15.55
CA THR A 346 6.50 14.76 -16.97
C THR A 346 6.11 16.00 -17.78
N LEU A 347 4.89 16.52 -17.57
CA LEU A 347 4.44 17.74 -18.24
C LEU A 347 5.17 19.00 -17.71
N ALA A 348 5.52 19.00 -16.42
CA ALA A 348 6.25 20.11 -15.79
C ALA A 348 7.61 20.34 -16.44
N VAL A 349 8.30 19.33 -16.93
CA VAL A 349 9.53 19.48 -17.75
C VAL A 349 9.24 20.35 -18.97
N GLY A 350 8.20 20.04 -19.73
CA GLY A 350 7.83 20.82 -20.91
C GLY A 350 7.43 22.27 -20.62
N LEU A 351 6.92 22.54 -19.42
CA LEU A 351 6.50 23.86 -18.99
C LEU A 351 7.65 24.66 -18.37
N LEU A 352 8.43 24.04 -17.47
CA LEU A 352 9.28 24.69 -16.48
C LEU A 352 10.78 24.43 -16.66
N ALA A 353 11.22 23.66 -17.67
CA ALA A 353 12.64 23.43 -17.91
C ALA A 353 13.36 24.77 -18.17
N ASN A 354 14.46 24.98 -17.42
CA ASN A 354 15.29 26.19 -17.51
C ASN A 354 16.52 25.89 -18.36
N PRO A 355 16.78 26.65 -19.43
CA PRO A 355 17.99 26.50 -20.26
C PRO A 355 19.32 26.62 -19.49
N GLU A 356 19.32 27.26 -18.32
CA GLU A 356 20.51 27.41 -17.46
C GLU A 356 20.68 26.22 -16.50
N ALA A 357 19.68 25.33 -16.38
CA ALA A 357 19.80 24.10 -15.60
C ALA A 357 20.73 23.11 -16.29
N PRO A 358 21.29 22.11 -15.57
CA PRO A 358 22.29 21.19 -16.11
C PRO A 358 21.92 20.52 -17.44
N ALA A 359 20.65 20.14 -17.64
CA ALA A 359 20.18 19.52 -18.89
C ALA A 359 20.03 20.51 -20.06
N GLY A 360 20.02 21.82 -19.84
CA GLY A 360 19.95 22.83 -20.89
C GLY A 360 18.67 22.83 -21.72
N LEU A 361 17.54 22.37 -21.19
CA LEU A 361 16.30 22.20 -21.91
C LEU A 361 15.44 23.47 -21.94
N ASN A 362 14.64 23.61 -23.01
CA ASN A 362 13.86 24.78 -23.30
C ASN A 362 12.38 24.63 -22.91
N GLY A 363 12.02 24.94 -21.68
CA GLY A 363 10.63 24.96 -21.21
C GLY A 363 9.81 26.13 -21.73
N LEU A 364 8.50 25.95 -21.83
CA LEU A 364 7.57 26.94 -22.37
C LEU A 364 7.66 28.31 -21.66
N PHE A 365 7.71 28.30 -20.32
CA PHE A 365 7.68 29.54 -19.56
C PHE A 365 9.01 30.32 -19.58
N TYR A 366 10.13 29.66 -19.89
CA TYR A 366 11.43 30.33 -20.03
C TYR A 366 11.72 30.82 -21.45
N THR A 367 11.27 30.06 -22.46
CA THR A 367 11.67 30.32 -23.85
C THR A 367 10.51 30.67 -24.79
N GLY A 368 9.26 30.51 -24.35
CA GLY A 368 8.08 30.65 -25.20
C GLY A 368 7.86 29.48 -26.18
N SER A 369 8.75 28.48 -26.20
CA SER A 369 8.65 27.32 -27.09
C SER A 369 7.82 26.20 -26.50
N ALA A 370 6.75 25.79 -27.19
CA ALA A 370 5.92 24.64 -26.79
C ALA A 370 6.44 23.28 -27.33
N VAL A 371 7.59 23.25 -28.01
CA VAL A 371 8.10 22.03 -28.65
C VAL A 371 8.37 20.93 -27.62
N LEU A 372 9.07 21.25 -26.52
CA LEU A 372 9.34 20.28 -25.47
C LEU A 372 8.05 19.80 -24.80
N LEU A 373 7.11 20.70 -24.49
CA LEU A 373 5.81 20.34 -23.94
C LEU A 373 5.05 19.39 -24.87
N GLY A 374 5.09 19.59 -26.17
CA GLY A 374 4.51 18.67 -27.17
C GLY A 374 5.14 17.28 -27.11
N LYS A 375 6.47 17.20 -27.00
CA LYS A 375 7.22 15.94 -26.85
C LYS A 375 6.82 15.23 -25.56
N GLN A 376 6.82 15.95 -24.43
CA GLN A 376 6.42 15.39 -23.14
C GLN A 376 4.96 14.85 -23.18
N THR A 377 4.06 15.58 -23.80
CA THR A 377 2.65 15.18 -23.91
C THR A 377 2.50 13.89 -24.72
N VAL A 378 3.13 13.80 -25.89
CA VAL A 378 3.05 12.59 -26.71
C VAL A 378 3.75 11.42 -26.05
N GLY A 379 4.92 11.63 -25.44
CA GLY A 379 5.68 10.57 -24.77
C GLY A 379 4.89 9.97 -23.60
N ILE A 380 4.35 10.81 -22.71
CA ILE A 380 3.55 10.30 -21.58
C ILE A 380 2.29 9.57 -22.07
N LEU A 381 1.60 10.07 -23.10
CA LEU A 381 0.43 9.39 -23.65
C LEU A 381 0.79 8.02 -24.25
N ALA A 382 1.90 7.89 -24.94
CA ALA A 382 2.36 6.62 -25.49
C ALA A 382 2.66 5.59 -24.39
N ILE A 383 3.36 6.01 -23.34
CA ILE A 383 3.67 5.17 -22.17
C ILE A 383 2.37 4.74 -21.46
N LEU A 384 1.44 5.66 -21.25
CA LEU A 384 0.15 5.35 -20.62
C LEU A 384 -0.67 4.37 -21.47
N VAL A 385 -0.71 4.53 -22.80
CA VAL A 385 -1.42 3.60 -23.71
C VAL A 385 -0.80 2.21 -23.66
N TRP A 386 0.53 2.11 -23.74
CA TRP A 386 1.25 0.85 -23.62
C TRP A 386 0.92 0.14 -22.31
N THR A 387 1.04 0.84 -21.19
CA THR A 387 0.75 0.32 -19.86
C THR A 387 -0.71 -0.10 -19.72
N ALA A 388 -1.65 0.74 -20.20
CA ALA A 388 -3.07 0.44 -20.11
C ALA A 388 -3.43 -0.84 -20.86
N VAL A 389 -2.92 -1.02 -22.07
CA VAL A 389 -3.20 -2.20 -22.90
C VAL A 389 -2.59 -3.45 -22.27
N THR A 390 -1.28 -3.43 -22.00
CA THR A 390 -0.55 -4.60 -21.54
C THR A 390 -1.02 -5.06 -20.16
N MET A 391 -1.21 -4.13 -19.22
CA MET A 391 -1.63 -4.48 -17.88
C MET A 391 -3.12 -4.83 -17.77
N THR A 392 -3.99 -4.25 -18.60
CA THR A 392 -5.38 -4.70 -18.68
C THR A 392 -5.45 -6.15 -19.15
N ILE A 393 -4.71 -6.51 -20.21
CA ILE A 393 -4.63 -7.90 -20.70
C ILE A 393 -4.08 -8.82 -19.59
N THR A 394 -3.01 -8.43 -18.94
CA THR A 394 -2.38 -9.20 -17.86
C THR A 394 -3.36 -9.48 -16.72
N PHE A 395 -4.03 -8.46 -16.20
CA PHE A 395 -5.00 -8.64 -15.12
C PHE A 395 -6.24 -9.42 -15.55
N LEU A 396 -6.69 -9.30 -16.80
CA LEU A 396 -7.79 -10.12 -17.33
C LEU A 396 -7.40 -11.61 -17.39
N ILE A 397 -6.18 -11.92 -17.82
CA ILE A 397 -5.67 -13.30 -17.85
C ILE A 397 -5.59 -13.84 -16.41
N ILE A 398 -4.98 -13.11 -15.48
CA ILE A 398 -4.88 -13.50 -14.07
C ILE A 398 -6.28 -13.75 -13.49
N LYS A 399 -7.22 -12.81 -13.71
CA LYS A 399 -8.59 -12.91 -13.20
C LYS A 399 -9.33 -14.16 -13.71
N LYS A 400 -9.07 -14.56 -14.97
CA LYS A 400 -9.73 -15.72 -15.59
C LYS A 400 -9.05 -17.06 -15.26
N THR A 401 -7.79 -17.05 -14.86
CA THR A 401 -7.01 -18.28 -14.59
C THR A 401 -6.93 -18.57 -13.09
N VAL A 402 -6.10 -17.83 -12.36
CA VAL A 402 -5.85 -18.07 -10.91
C VAL A 402 -6.80 -17.27 -10.01
N GLY A 403 -7.51 -16.29 -10.58
CA GLY A 403 -8.36 -15.36 -9.84
C GLY A 403 -7.56 -14.24 -9.20
N LEU A 404 -8.08 -13.01 -9.23
CA LEU A 404 -7.35 -11.83 -8.77
C LEU A 404 -7.54 -11.55 -7.27
N ARG A 405 -8.76 -11.82 -6.75
CA ARG A 405 -9.17 -11.48 -5.38
C ARG A 405 -9.29 -12.72 -4.51
N VAL A 406 -8.94 -12.57 -3.24
CA VAL A 406 -9.20 -13.56 -2.19
C VAL A 406 -10.71 -13.66 -1.89
N SER A 407 -11.14 -14.70 -1.20
CA SER A 407 -12.52 -14.83 -0.73
C SER A 407 -12.84 -13.79 0.35
N ALA A 408 -14.14 -13.52 0.57
CA ALA A 408 -14.58 -12.62 1.63
C ALA A 408 -14.14 -13.08 3.03
N GLU A 409 -14.10 -14.37 3.25
CA GLU A 409 -13.67 -14.97 4.51
C GLU A 409 -12.17 -14.72 4.76
N GLU A 410 -11.33 -14.94 3.75
CA GLU A 410 -9.88 -14.66 3.82
C GLU A 410 -9.61 -13.18 4.06
N GLU A 411 -10.33 -12.28 3.36
CA GLU A 411 -10.18 -10.83 3.56
C GLU A 411 -10.59 -10.40 4.97
N ILE A 412 -11.62 -11.01 5.56
CA ILE A 412 -12.05 -10.74 6.95
C ILE A 412 -11.00 -11.22 7.93
N LYS A 413 -10.48 -12.43 7.74
CA LYS A 413 -9.45 -13.01 8.61
C LYS A 413 -8.13 -12.25 8.54
N GLY A 414 -7.71 -11.85 7.34
CA GLY A 414 -6.43 -11.24 7.06
C GLY A 414 -5.48 -12.17 6.32
N LEU A 415 -4.67 -11.58 5.45
CA LEU A 415 -3.83 -12.31 4.51
C LEU A 415 -2.56 -12.90 5.14
N ASP A 416 -2.16 -12.40 6.32
CA ASP A 416 -1.03 -12.99 7.06
C ASP A 416 -1.30 -14.45 7.39
N SER A 417 -2.47 -14.72 7.93
CA SER A 417 -2.86 -16.08 8.32
C SER A 417 -3.29 -16.93 7.13
N THR A 418 -4.02 -16.37 6.17
CA THR A 418 -4.65 -17.14 5.10
C THR A 418 -3.71 -17.47 3.94
N GLU A 419 -2.82 -16.56 3.59
CA GLU A 419 -1.87 -16.73 2.48
C GLU A 419 -0.50 -17.27 2.96
N HIS A 420 -0.10 -16.99 4.22
CA HIS A 420 1.24 -17.31 4.72
C HIS A 420 1.27 -18.19 5.96
N GLY A 421 0.12 -18.50 6.57
CA GLY A 421 0.08 -19.24 7.84
C GLY A 421 0.74 -18.49 9.00
N LEU A 422 0.89 -17.17 8.87
CA LEU A 422 1.50 -16.31 9.88
C LEU A 422 0.42 -15.82 10.86
N PRO A 423 0.43 -16.23 12.13
CA PRO A 423 -0.61 -15.85 13.09
C PRO A 423 -0.69 -14.34 13.31
N SER A 424 0.45 -13.68 13.42
CA SER A 424 0.59 -12.24 13.51
C SER A 424 2.02 -11.81 13.15
N ALA A 425 2.15 -10.68 12.46
CA ALA A 425 3.44 -10.01 12.28
C ALA A 425 3.91 -9.29 13.55
N TYR A 426 3.03 -9.15 14.56
CA TYR A 426 3.24 -8.42 15.82
C TYR A 426 2.94 -9.35 17.00
N ALA A 427 3.75 -10.39 17.21
CA ALA A 427 3.48 -11.48 18.14
C ALA A 427 3.13 -11.03 19.58
N ASP A 428 3.78 -9.97 20.08
CA ASP A 428 3.58 -9.49 21.45
C ASP A 428 2.66 -8.26 21.57
N PHE A 429 2.31 -7.62 20.46
CA PHE A 429 1.51 -6.37 20.43
C PHE A 429 0.08 -6.56 19.94
N VAL A 430 -0.18 -7.62 19.20
CA VAL A 430 -1.51 -7.98 18.72
C VAL A 430 -1.81 -9.36 19.27
N PRO A 431 -2.96 -9.56 19.96
CA PRO A 431 -3.38 -10.90 20.34
C PRO A 431 -3.26 -11.78 19.09
N ALA A 432 -2.61 -12.95 19.24
CA ALA A 432 -2.44 -13.86 18.13
C ALA A 432 -3.78 -14.06 17.43
N VAL A 433 -3.90 -13.55 16.21
CA VAL A 433 -5.11 -13.66 15.44
C VAL A 433 -5.25 -15.13 15.09
N GLU A 434 -6.23 -15.72 15.69
CA GLU A 434 -6.88 -16.97 15.35
C GLU A 434 -6.06 -18.10 14.72
N SER A 435 -5.99 -19.15 15.45
CA SER A 435 -6.13 -20.46 14.85
C SER A 435 -7.49 -20.49 14.14
N LEU A 436 -7.46 -20.51 12.86
CA LEU A 436 -8.60 -20.46 11.97
C LEU A 436 -9.53 -21.64 12.24
N ASP A 437 -10.80 -21.35 12.49
CA ASP A 437 -11.85 -22.33 12.31
C ASP A 437 -12.05 -22.56 10.80
N TYR A 438 -11.12 -23.24 10.19
CA TYR A 438 -11.35 -23.89 8.91
C TYR A 438 -12.26 -25.07 9.19
N GLY A 439 -13.58 -24.86 9.00
CA GLY A 439 -14.59 -25.90 9.08
C GLY A 439 -14.02 -27.30 9.18
N TYR A 440 -13.60 -27.69 10.38
CA TYR A 440 -13.49 -29.08 10.66
C TYR A 440 -14.94 -29.56 10.68
N GLU A 441 -15.36 -30.20 9.63
CA GLU A 441 -16.19 -31.33 9.78
C GLU A 441 -15.40 -32.27 10.71
N SER A 442 -15.44 -31.99 12.00
CA SER A 442 -15.30 -33.03 12.99
C SER A 442 -16.46 -33.96 12.74
N ALA A 443 -16.18 -34.96 11.95
CA ALA A 443 -16.90 -36.21 12.02
C ALA A 443 -16.68 -36.85 13.41
N VAL A 444 -17.12 -36.11 14.43
CA VAL A 444 -17.59 -36.64 15.70
C VAL A 444 -18.81 -35.77 15.98
N ALA A 445 -19.92 -36.14 15.39
CA ALA A 445 -21.19 -35.90 15.99
C ALA A 445 -21.13 -36.55 17.37
N VAL A 446 -20.77 -35.75 18.38
CA VAL A 446 -21.24 -36.03 19.72
C VAL A 446 -22.69 -35.55 19.71
N SER A 447 -23.54 -36.35 19.13
CA SER A 447 -24.96 -36.40 19.43
C SER A 447 -25.09 -36.97 20.84
N GLY A 448 -24.81 -36.16 21.83
CA GLY A 448 -25.08 -36.42 23.22
C GLY A 448 -25.71 -35.15 23.75
N GLU A 449 -27.04 -35.11 23.83
CA GLU A 449 -27.68 -34.29 24.82
C GLU A 449 -26.95 -34.54 26.14
N VAL A 450 -26.39 -33.48 26.76
CA VAL A 450 -25.83 -33.60 28.10
C VAL A 450 -26.98 -34.09 28.98
N PRO A 451 -26.87 -35.25 29.63
CA PRO A 451 -27.96 -35.77 30.46
C PRO A 451 -28.34 -34.69 31.47
N MET A 452 -29.64 -34.49 31.67
CA MET A 452 -30.16 -33.46 32.56
C MET A 452 -29.64 -33.62 34.00
N ALA A 453 -29.12 -34.80 34.35
CA ALA A 453 -28.46 -35.10 35.61
C ALA A 453 -27.03 -34.49 35.74
N GLU A 454 -26.38 -34.14 34.63
CA GLU A 454 -25.03 -33.53 34.61
C GLU A 454 -25.08 -32.01 34.40
N ALA A 455 -26.27 -31.46 34.11
CA ALA A 455 -26.45 -30.01 34.01
C ALA A 455 -26.52 -29.41 35.41
N VAL A 456 -25.62 -28.45 35.70
CA VAL A 456 -25.69 -27.67 36.95
C VAL A 456 -26.99 -26.87 36.93
N PRO A 457 -27.94 -27.09 37.86
CA PRO A 457 -29.22 -26.39 37.83
C PRO A 457 -29.01 -24.90 38.14
N VAL A 458 -29.37 -24.05 37.18
CA VAL A 458 -29.44 -22.61 37.42
C VAL A 458 -30.74 -22.33 38.23
N LYS A 459 -30.62 -22.04 39.52
CA LYS A 459 -31.75 -21.58 40.32
C LYS A 459 -32.33 -20.29 39.70
N LYS A 460 -33.61 -20.29 39.33
CA LYS A 460 -34.33 -19.06 39.07
C LYS A 460 -34.32 -18.23 40.35
N VAL A 461 -33.64 -17.07 40.30
CA VAL A 461 -33.79 -16.06 41.35
C VAL A 461 -35.16 -15.43 41.16
N PRO A 462 -36.01 -15.36 42.20
CA PRO A 462 -37.34 -14.72 42.10
C PRO A 462 -37.18 -13.25 41.68
N ALA A 463 -38.10 -12.76 40.83
CA ALA A 463 -38.20 -11.32 40.58
C ALA A 463 -38.44 -10.59 41.92
N PHE A 464 -37.77 -9.44 42.13
CA PHE A 464 -38.00 -8.62 43.31
C PHE A 464 -39.47 -8.21 43.38
N GLU A 465 -40.11 -8.42 44.53
CA GLU A 465 -41.53 -8.13 44.74
C GLU A 465 -41.83 -6.63 44.97
N ASP A 466 -40.81 -5.76 44.99
CA ASP A 466 -40.91 -4.36 45.40
C ASP A 466 -40.99 -3.33 44.25
N GLY A 467 -41.04 -3.77 43.01
CA GLY A 467 -41.19 -2.88 41.84
C GLY A 467 -39.94 -2.07 41.48
N THR A 468 -38.80 -2.30 42.13
CA THR A 468 -37.54 -1.64 41.76
C THR A 468 -36.96 -2.18 40.43
N PRO A 469 -36.41 -1.31 39.57
CA PRO A 469 -35.84 -1.74 38.30
C PRO A 469 -34.63 -2.68 38.54
N LYS A 470 -34.69 -3.87 37.99
CA LYS A 470 -33.58 -4.81 38.05
C LYS A 470 -32.53 -4.45 36.97
N PHE A 471 -31.26 -4.36 37.38
CA PHE A 471 -30.12 -4.20 36.45
C PHE A 471 -29.50 -5.55 36.14
N THR A 472 -29.29 -5.82 34.87
CA THR A 472 -28.71 -7.08 34.44
C THR A 472 -27.58 -6.82 33.47
N LYS A 473 -26.40 -7.36 33.76
CA LYS A 473 -25.28 -7.42 32.82
C LYS A 473 -25.40 -8.68 31.98
N VAL A 474 -25.40 -8.51 30.67
CA VAL A 474 -25.30 -9.57 29.70
C VAL A 474 -23.90 -9.52 29.11
N GLU A 475 -23.11 -10.53 29.39
CA GLU A 475 -21.76 -10.71 28.85
C GLU A 475 -21.82 -11.73 27.70
N ILE A 476 -21.36 -11.32 26.52
CA ILE A 476 -21.38 -12.17 25.32
C ILE A 476 -19.96 -12.40 24.86
N ILE A 477 -19.50 -13.64 24.86
CA ILE A 477 -18.19 -14.01 24.30
C ILE A 477 -18.44 -14.66 22.96
N CYS A 478 -17.91 -14.08 21.86
CA CYS A 478 -18.11 -14.59 20.52
C CYS A 478 -16.87 -14.40 19.63
N LYS A 479 -16.94 -14.87 18.39
CA LYS A 479 -15.91 -14.65 17.37
C LYS A 479 -15.89 -13.18 16.94
N GLU A 480 -14.72 -12.60 16.78
CA GLU A 480 -14.54 -11.20 16.33
C GLU A 480 -15.26 -10.92 15.01
N ALA A 481 -15.24 -11.86 14.07
CA ALA A 481 -15.93 -11.74 12.79
C ALA A 481 -17.45 -11.47 12.89
N ARG A 482 -18.06 -11.74 14.06
CA ARG A 482 -19.48 -11.51 14.33
C ARG A 482 -19.77 -10.20 15.09
N LEU A 483 -18.74 -9.48 15.53
CA LEU A 483 -18.88 -8.29 16.36
C LEU A 483 -19.75 -7.22 15.70
N GLU A 484 -19.45 -6.83 14.47
CA GLU A 484 -20.21 -5.76 13.78
C GLU A 484 -21.68 -6.14 13.52
N THR A 485 -21.92 -7.40 13.17
CA THR A 485 -23.30 -7.87 12.96
C THR A 485 -24.07 -7.88 14.28
N LEU A 486 -23.42 -8.31 15.37
CA LEU A 486 -24.02 -8.34 16.71
C LEU A 486 -24.28 -6.91 17.22
N LYS A 487 -23.30 -6.03 17.08
CA LYS A 487 -23.41 -4.62 17.45
C LYS A 487 -24.62 -3.95 16.79
N ASN A 488 -24.76 -4.09 15.47
CA ASN A 488 -25.87 -3.53 14.73
C ASN A 488 -27.22 -4.10 15.22
N ALA A 489 -27.30 -5.42 15.40
CA ALA A 489 -28.52 -6.06 15.90
C ALA A 489 -28.90 -5.65 17.34
N MET A 490 -27.91 -5.33 18.19
CA MET A 490 -28.15 -4.80 19.53
C MET A 490 -28.63 -3.34 19.47
N MET A 491 -28.07 -2.53 18.59
CA MET A 491 -28.55 -1.15 18.36
C MET A 491 -29.99 -1.13 17.84
N ASP A 492 -30.37 -2.06 16.96
CA ASP A 492 -31.72 -2.18 16.41
C ASP A 492 -32.78 -2.47 17.48
N ILE A 493 -32.41 -3.11 18.59
CA ILE A 493 -33.30 -3.35 19.74
C ILE A 493 -33.21 -2.26 20.83
N GLY A 494 -32.50 -1.15 20.55
CA GLY A 494 -32.41 0.01 21.42
C GLY A 494 -31.29 -0.01 22.45
N ILE A 495 -30.27 -0.86 22.30
CA ILE A 495 -29.04 -0.84 23.13
C ILE A 495 -28.10 0.24 22.61
N THR A 496 -27.84 1.25 23.42
CA THR A 496 -27.02 2.42 23.10
C THR A 496 -25.57 2.29 23.63
N GLY A 497 -25.36 1.50 24.69
CA GLY A 497 -24.07 1.35 25.35
C GLY A 497 -23.59 -0.11 25.38
N MET A 498 -22.37 -0.35 24.89
CA MET A 498 -21.69 -1.65 24.94
C MET A 498 -20.21 -1.43 25.21
N THR A 499 -19.62 -2.27 26.07
CA THR A 499 -18.16 -2.33 26.25
C THR A 499 -17.63 -3.55 25.53
N VAL A 500 -16.60 -3.38 24.71
CA VAL A 500 -15.98 -4.46 23.95
C VAL A 500 -14.54 -4.64 24.38
N SER A 501 -14.18 -5.88 24.72
CA SER A 501 -12.82 -6.28 25.08
C SER A 501 -12.38 -7.47 24.23
N HIS A 502 -11.11 -7.48 23.83
CA HIS A 502 -10.51 -8.64 23.18
C HIS A 502 -10.04 -9.61 24.27
N VAL A 503 -10.43 -10.86 24.13
CA VAL A 503 -10.11 -11.92 25.10
C VAL A 503 -9.58 -13.16 24.39
N LEU A 504 -8.76 -13.95 25.09
CA LEU A 504 -8.29 -15.24 24.59
C LEU A 504 -9.07 -16.36 25.26
N GLY A 505 -9.67 -17.24 24.45
CA GLY A 505 -10.45 -18.38 24.94
C GLY A 505 -9.70 -19.70 24.73
N CYS A 506 -9.70 -20.54 25.76
CA CYS A 506 -9.28 -21.94 25.68
C CYS A 506 -10.50 -22.84 25.87
N GLY A 507 -10.68 -23.87 25.02
CA GLY A 507 -11.83 -24.77 25.10
C GLY A 507 -11.69 -25.99 24.22
N ALA A 508 -12.82 -26.69 23.98
CA ALA A 508 -12.87 -27.86 23.13
C ALA A 508 -12.46 -27.62 21.66
N GLN A 509 -12.56 -26.37 21.23
CA GLN A 509 -12.07 -25.92 19.92
C GLN A 509 -10.55 -25.81 19.97
N LYS A 510 -9.85 -26.73 19.31
CA LYS A 510 -8.39 -26.69 19.15
C LYS A 510 -8.04 -26.03 17.82
N GLY A 511 -6.99 -25.21 17.80
CA GLY A 511 -6.39 -24.69 16.55
C GLY A 511 -5.70 -25.80 15.75
N LYS A 512 -5.55 -25.60 14.44
CA LYS A 512 -4.69 -26.46 13.63
C LYS A 512 -3.23 -26.25 14.03
N PRO A 513 -2.39 -27.29 14.01
CA PRO A 513 -0.97 -27.11 14.21
C PRO A 513 -0.41 -26.22 13.07
N GLU A 514 0.25 -25.15 13.45
CA GLU A 514 0.94 -24.25 12.54
C GLU A 514 2.44 -24.49 12.61
N TYR A 515 3.16 -24.19 11.53
CA TYR A 515 4.62 -24.34 11.50
C TYR A 515 5.26 -22.97 11.30
N TYR A 516 6.11 -22.59 12.24
CA TYR A 516 7.00 -21.44 12.11
C TYR A 516 8.44 -21.94 11.98
N ARG A 517 9.10 -21.65 10.86
CA ARG A 517 10.47 -22.13 10.55
C ARG A 517 10.65 -23.64 10.75
N GLY A 518 9.63 -24.43 10.38
CA GLY A 518 9.65 -25.88 10.51
C GLY A 518 9.34 -26.42 11.91
N VAL A 519 9.08 -25.57 12.90
CA VAL A 519 8.65 -25.96 14.24
C VAL A 519 7.12 -25.84 14.33
N GLN A 520 6.49 -26.91 14.81
CA GLN A 520 5.05 -26.94 15.04
C GLN A 520 4.69 -26.04 16.23
N VAL A 521 3.75 -25.11 16.02
CA VAL A 521 3.20 -24.24 17.05
C VAL A 521 1.78 -24.69 17.37
N GLU A 522 1.51 -25.05 18.62
CA GLU A 522 0.16 -25.36 19.06
C GLU A 522 -0.54 -24.09 19.51
N ALA A 523 -1.59 -23.68 18.78
CA ALA A 523 -2.46 -22.58 19.19
C ALA A 523 -3.50 -23.10 20.21
N ASN A 524 -3.20 -22.93 21.50
CA ASN A 524 -4.07 -23.36 22.60
C ASN A 524 -5.08 -22.28 23.03
N LEU A 525 -4.88 -21.04 22.61
CA LEU A 525 -5.73 -19.88 22.92
C LEU A 525 -6.27 -19.27 21.63
N LEU A 526 -7.58 -19.12 21.57
CA LEU A 526 -8.28 -18.54 20.43
C LEU A 526 -8.75 -17.11 20.74
N PRO A 527 -8.52 -16.12 19.88
CA PRO A 527 -9.04 -14.78 20.06
C PRO A 527 -10.56 -14.79 19.97
N LYS A 528 -11.17 -14.08 20.89
CA LYS A 528 -12.61 -13.82 21.01
C LYS A 528 -12.81 -12.36 21.34
N VAL A 529 -14.04 -11.88 21.19
CA VAL A 529 -14.48 -10.64 21.76
C VAL A 529 -15.47 -10.89 22.87
N GLN A 530 -15.30 -10.16 23.96
CA GLN A 530 -16.25 -10.09 25.06
C GLN A 530 -16.99 -8.77 24.92
N ILE A 531 -18.31 -8.86 24.94
CA ILE A 531 -19.21 -7.70 24.84
C ILE A 531 -20.03 -7.65 26.10
N ASP A 532 -19.91 -6.57 26.86
CA ASP A 532 -20.63 -6.32 28.09
C ASP A 532 -21.73 -5.30 27.85
N ILE A 533 -22.95 -5.64 28.20
CA ILE A 533 -24.15 -4.83 28.03
C ILE A 533 -24.90 -4.83 29.36
N VAL A 534 -25.22 -3.65 29.90
CA VAL A 534 -26.06 -3.52 31.08
C VAL A 534 -27.44 -3.03 30.64
N VAL A 535 -28.49 -3.74 31.00
CA VAL A 535 -29.88 -3.43 30.65
C VAL A 535 -30.78 -3.37 31.89
N SER A 536 -31.82 -2.56 31.77
CA SER A 536 -32.91 -2.49 32.78
C SER A 536 -34.28 -2.53 32.10
N LYS A 537 -34.59 -1.58 31.18
CA LYS A 537 -35.88 -1.54 30.46
C LYS A 537 -36.00 -2.59 29.35
N ILE A 538 -34.90 -2.88 28.67
CA ILE A 538 -34.91 -3.87 27.58
C ILE A 538 -34.94 -5.28 28.22
N PRO A 539 -35.92 -6.12 27.86
CA PRO A 539 -35.99 -7.46 28.42
C PRO A 539 -34.73 -8.26 28.12
N VAL A 540 -34.09 -8.80 29.16
CA VAL A 540 -32.86 -9.62 29.02
C VAL A 540 -33.06 -10.75 28.01
N ARG A 541 -34.25 -11.34 27.97
CA ARG A 541 -34.60 -12.41 27.03
C ARG A 541 -34.51 -11.94 25.57
N GLN A 542 -34.89 -10.70 25.28
CA GLN A 542 -34.78 -10.11 23.94
C GLN A 542 -33.32 -9.97 23.51
N VAL A 543 -32.43 -9.52 24.41
CA VAL A 543 -31.01 -9.41 24.17
C VAL A 543 -30.41 -10.80 23.85
N ILE A 544 -30.74 -11.80 24.65
CA ILE A 544 -30.28 -13.17 24.48
C ILE A 544 -30.74 -13.75 23.14
N GLU A 545 -32.03 -13.62 22.80
CA GLU A 545 -32.55 -14.19 21.54
C GLU A 545 -31.98 -13.46 20.31
N THR A 546 -31.77 -12.14 20.40
CA THR A 546 -31.10 -11.37 19.33
C THR A 546 -29.66 -11.84 19.16
N ALA A 547 -28.91 -11.98 20.24
CA ALA A 547 -27.54 -12.49 20.19
C ALA A 547 -27.48 -13.90 19.60
N LYS A 548 -28.34 -14.81 20.06
CA LYS A 548 -28.43 -16.16 19.54
C LYS A 548 -28.71 -16.18 18.04
N LYS A 549 -29.68 -15.39 17.58
CA LYS A 549 -30.04 -15.32 16.15
C LYS A 549 -28.87 -14.89 15.27
N VAL A 550 -28.03 -13.96 15.76
CA VAL A 550 -26.89 -13.44 15.02
C VAL A 550 -25.69 -14.36 15.08
N LEU A 551 -25.43 -14.96 16.25
CA LEU A 551 -24.22 -15.71 16.52
C LEU A 551 -24.32 -17.20 16.12
N TYR A 552 -25.53 -17.76 16.02
CA TYR A 552 -25.73 -19.16 15.73
C TYR A 552 -25.25 -19.55 14.33
N THR A 553 -24.35 -20.52 14.26
CA THR A 553 -23.88 -21.14 13.02
C THR A 553 -24.07 -22.67 13.03
N GLY A 554 -24.47 -23.23 14.18
CA GLY A 554 -24.60 -24.70 14.37
C GLY A 554 -23.27 -25.40 14.63
N HIS A 555 -22.18 -24.67 14.82
CA HIS A 555 -20.84 -25.23 15.05
C HIS A 555 -20.28 -24.86 16.42
N ILE A 556 -19.39 -25.71 16.94
CA ILE A 556 -18.63 -25.42 18.17
C ILE A 556 -17.86 -24.08 17.98
N GLY A 557 -18.00 -23.18 18.94
CA GLY A 557 -17.32 -21.88 18.92
C GLY A 557 -18.20 -20.68 18.61
N ASP A 558 -19.53 -20.85 18.48
CA ASP A 558 -20.50 -19.75 18.29
C ASP A 558 -20.50 -18.75 19.44
N GLY A 559 -20.05 -19.15 20.61
CA GLY A 559 -19.90 -18.26 21.77
C GLY A 559 -20.68 -18.74 22.98
N LYS A 560 -20.63 -17.92 24.02
CA LYS A 560 -21.39 -18.10 25.27
C LYS A 560 -21.97 -16.76 25.71
N ILE A 561 -23.13 -16.83 26.37
CA ILE A 561 -23.80 -15.67 26.96
C ILE A 561 -23.92 -15.93 28.46
N PHE A 562 -23.38 -15.00 29.25
CA PHE A 562 -23.48 -15.03 30.70
C PHE A 562 -24.38 -13.87 31.16
N VAL A 563 -25.14 -14.11 32.21
CA VAL A 563 -26.10 -13.16 32.73
C VAL A 563 -25.83 -12.96 34.22
N TYR A 564 -25.59 -11.72 34.61
CA TYR A 564 -25.26 -11.35 35.99
C TYR A 564 -26.25 -10.31 36.53
N ASP A 565 -26.57 -10.42 37.80
CA ASP A 565 -27.26 -9.34 38.50
C ASP A 565 -26.27 -8.22 38.82
N VAL A 566 -26.67 -6.97 38.58
CA VAL A 566 -25.89 -5.78 38.90
C VAL A 566 -26.56 -5.08 40.05
N GLU A 567 -25.84 -4.89 41.17
CA GLU A 567 -26.41 -4.26 42.37
C GLU A 567 -26.74 -2.78 42.17
N ASN A 568 -25.81 -2.06 41.50
CA ASN A 568 -26.01 -0.63 41.24
C ASN A 568 -25.20 -0.20 40.01
N VAL A 569 -25.55 0.92 39.42
CA VAL A 569 -24.86 1.61 38.33
C VAL A 569 -24.68 3.07 38.75
N VAL A 570 -23.44 3.59 38.62
CA VAL A 570 -23.12 4.99 38.97
C VAL A 570 -22.53 5.68 37.74
N LYS A 571 -23.08 6.82 37.38
CA LYS A 571 -22.59 7.66 36.27
C LYS A 571 -21.50 8.60 36.78
N VAL A 572 -20.25 8.38 36.33
CA VAL A 572 -19.09 9.12 36.84
C VAL A 572 -19.22 10.64 36.63
N ARG A 573 -19.80 11.08 35.50
CA ARG A 573 -19.92 12.50 35.16
C ARG A 573 -20.85 13.28 36.10
N THR A 574 -21.95 12.67 36.49
CA THR A 574 -23.05 13.37 37.23
C THR A 574 -23.21 12.87 38.65
N GLY A 575 -22.68 11.71 39.01
CA GLY A 575 -22.90 11.04 40.28
C GLY A 575 -24.29 10.41 40.40
N GLU A 576 -25.08 10.38 39.33
CA GLU A 576 -26.39 9.71 39.32
C GLU A 576 -26.21 8.21 39.52
N GLU A 577 -27.16 7.61 40.25
CA GLU A 577 -27.15 6.18 40.57
C GLU A 577 -28.41 5.49 40.05
N GLY A 578 -28.32 4.17 39.92
CA GLY A 578 -29.45 3.34 39.53
C GLY A 578 -29.90 3.57 38.10
N TYR A 579 -31.21 3.67 37.90
CA TYR A 579 -31.82 3.75 36.57
C TYR A 579 -31.40 4.99 35.79
N ASP A 580 -31.27 6.13 36.45
CA ASP A 580 -30.93 7.42 35.81
C ASP A 580 -29.46 7.41 35.32
N ALA A 581 -28.58 6.63 35.98
CA ALA A 581 -27.21 6.42 35.56
C ALA A 581 -27.09 5.67 34.22
N LEU A 582 -28.07 4.86 33.83
CA LEU A 582 -28.13 4.15 32.55
C LEU A 582 -28.70 4.98 31.40
N GLN A 583 -29.29 6.15 31.69
CA GLN A 583 -29.87 7.01 30.67
C GLN A 583 -28.81 7.97 30.15
N ASP A 584 -28.41 7.82 28.89
CA ASP A 584 -27.68 8.87 28.17
C ASP A 584 -28.70 9.84 27.59
N VAL A 585 -29.09 10.82 28.40
CA VAL A 585 -29.85 11.99 27.92
C VAL A 585 -28.80 13.04 27.58
N GLU A 586 -28.75 13.46 26.31
CA GLU A 586 -27.97 14.62 25.89
C GLU A 586 -28.47 15.90 26.59
#